data_c4e6127332db78138dc525a87591188f
#
_entry.id   c4e6127332db78138dc525a87591188f
#
_cell.length_a   1.000
_cell.length_b   1.000
_cell.length_c   1.000
_cell.angle_alpha   90.00
_cell.angle_beta   90.00
_cell.angle_gamma   90.00
#
_symmetry.space_group_name_H-M   'P 1'
#
loop_
_entity.id
_entity.type
_entity.pdbx_description
1 polymer ?
#
loop_
_entity_poly.entity_id
_entity_poly.type
_entity_poly.pdbx_seq_one_letter_code
_entity_poly.pdbx_strand_id
1 'polypeptide(L)'
;MLRHVASTLAGLAAAAALAVAPAWAETLSFKADLTGASEVPPVSTSASGTLSATYDTASKKLAWTGTISGLSGPLAAAHFHGPAEPGQTAGVLIPAPGVSSGAFEGAAVLHDPQAQALIAGQTYFNVHTAAHPNGELRGQVVKAE
;
A
#
# COMPACT_ATOMS: atom_id res chain seq x y z
N MET A 1 15.72 69.31 -43.06
CA MET A 1 16.46 68.04 -42.83
C MET A 1 16.05 67.47 -41.45
N LEU A 2 15.07 66.56 -41.39
CA LEU A 2 14.67 65.87 -40.14
C LEU A 2 15.37 64.55 -40.08
N ARG A 3 16.15 64.30 -39.04
CA ARG A 3 16.75 63.01 -38.74
C ARG A 3 15.82 62.24 -37.80
N HIS A 4 15.30 61.12 -38.26
CA HIS A 4 14.55 60.19 -37.43
C HIS A 4 15.54 59.30 -36.68
N VAL A 5 15.48 59.32 -35.34
CA VAL A 5 16.21 58.39 -34.46
C VAL A 5 15.26 57.25 -34.14
N ALA A 6 15.55 56.06 -34.68
CA ALA A 6 14.81 54.85 -34.33
C ALA A 6 15.41 54.24 -33.07
N SER A 7 14.64 54.22 -31.98
CA SER A 7 15.01 53.51 -30.76
C SER A 7 14.55 52.08 -30.81
N THR A 8 15.49 51.16 -30.89
CA THR A 8 15.22 49.73 -30.77
C THR A 8 15.16 49.34 -29.28
N LEU A 9 13.98 48.96 -28.78
CA LEU A 9 13.82 48.32 -27.49
C LEU A 9 14.18 46.85 -27.64
N ALA A 10 15.29 46.42 -27.04
CA ALA A 10 15.64 45.03 -26.87
C ALA A 10 14.90 44.48 -25.63
N GLY A 11 13.89 43.66 -25.86
CA GLY A 11 13.18 42.95 -24.79
C GLY A 11 14.02 41.76 -24.28
N LEU A 12 14.42 41.84 -23.02
CA LEU A 12 15.08 40.73 -22.31
C LEU A 12 13.99 39.75 -21.86
N ALA A 13 13.87 38.59 -22.50
CA ALA A 13 13.03 37.49 -22.06
C ALA A 13 13.80 36.71 -20.97
N ALA A 14 13.42 36.90 -19.72
CA ALA A 14 13.94 36.06 -18.62
C ALA A 14 13.25 34.71 -18.65
N ALA A 15 13.97 33.64 -19.06
CA ALA A 15 13.53 32.28 -18.92
C ALA A 15 13.64 31.86 -17.45
N ALA A 16 12.51 31.72 -16.75
CA ALA A 16 12.48 31.15 -15.43
C ALA A 16 12.70 29.64 -15.52
N ALA A 17 13.88 29.17 -15.17
CA ALA A 17 14.17 27.75 -15.01
C ALA A 17 13.42 27.26 -13.74
N LEU A 18 12.38 26.45 -13.93
CA LEU A 18 11.73 25.71 -12.85
C LEU A 18 12.73 24.64 -12.37
N ALA A 19 13.35 24.87 -11.22
CA ALA A 19 14.16 23.86 -10.55
C ALA A 19 13.22 22.75 -10.04
N VAL A 20 13.23 21.60 -10.69
CA VAL A 20 12.60 20.39 -10.17
C VAL A 20 13.46 19.93 -9.00
N ALA A 21 12.97 20.11 -7.77
CA ALA A 21 13.62 19.56 -6.59
C ALA A 21 13.65 18.03 -6.71
N PRO A 22 14.76 17.36 -6.36
CA PRO A 22 14.79 15.91 -6.33
C PRO A 22 13.75 15.41 -5.33
N ALA A 23 12.88 14.51 -5.77
CA ALA A 23 11.99 13.79 -4.87
C ALA A 23 12.87 12.90 -3.96
N TRP A 24 12.95 13.24 -2.69
CA TRP A 24 13.67 12.45 -1.71
C TRP A 24 13.00 11.09 -1.57
N ALA A 25 13.79 10.01 -1.57
CA ALA A 25 13.31 8.69 -1.23
C ALA A 25 12.74 8.71 0.19
N GLU A 26 11.48 8.33 0.34
CA GLU A 26 10.78 8.26 1.61
C GLU A 26 10.40 6.80 1.90
N THR A 27 10.60 6.37 3.14
CA THR A 27 10.12 5.07 3.62
C THR A 27 8.89 5.30 4.46
N LEU A 28 7.75 4.79 3.99
CA LEU A 28 6.47 4.83 4.70
C LEU A 28 6.26 3.52 5.45
N SER A 29 5.85 3.60 6.71
CA SER A 29 5.56 2.44 7.55
C SER A 29 4.06 2.21 7.68
N PHE A 30 3.66 0.94 7.71
CA PHE A 30 2.26 0.49 7.79
C PHE A 30 2.13 -0.64 8.78
N LYS A 31 0.91 -0.83 9.29
CA LYS A 31 0.53 -1.92 10.18
C LYS A 31 -0.90 -2.38 9.92
N ALA A 32 -1.19 -3.62 10.32
CA ALA A 32 -2.55 -4.13 10.38
C ALA A 32 -2.68 -5.13 11.54
N ASP A 33 -3.80 -5.08 12.25
CA ASP A 33 -4.23 -6.11 13.17
C ASP A 33 -5.20 -7.04 12.45
N LEU A 34 -4.90 -8.33 12.40
CA LEU A 34 -5.65 -9.33 11.66
C LEU A 34 -6.62 -10.06 12.58
N THR A 35 -7.91 -9.89 12.34
CA THR A 35 -8.98 -10.48 13.16
C THR A 35 -10.10 -11.05 12.29
N GLY A 36 -10.82 -12.04 12.81
CA GLY A 36 -12.04 -12.53 12.16
C GLY A 36 -13.18 -11.51 12.20
N ALA A 37 -13.22 -10.67 13.23
CA ALA A 37 -14.24 -9.62 13.36
C ALA A 37 -14.16 -8.55 12.25
N SER A 38 -12.99 -8.38 11.64
CA SER A 38 -12.78 -7.45 10.51
C SER A 38 -13.16 -8.03 9.16
N GLU A 39 -13.48 -9.34 9.07
CA GLU A 39 -13.99 -9.95 7.85
C GLU A 39 -15.38 -9.42 7.48
N VAL A 40 -15.73 -9.56 6.19
CA VAL A 40 -17.05 -9.14 5.68
C VAL A 40 -17.69 -10.32 4.93
N PRO A 41 -18.73 -10.96 5.52
CA PRO A 41 -19.23 -10.77 6.90
C PRO A 41 -18.21 -11.21 7.97
N PRO A 42 -18.35 -10.75 9.23
CA PRO A 42 -17.48 -11.16 10.32
C PRO A 42 -17.42 -12.67 10.52
N VAL A 43 -16.23 -13.18 10.82
CA VAL A 43 -15.95 -14.59 11.09
C VAL A 43 -15.67 -14.77 12.58
N SER A 44 -16.36 -15.72 13.22
CA SER A 44 -16.08 -16.11 14.61
C SER A 44 -14.92 -17.12 14.61
N THR A 45 -13.75 -16.66 15.05
CA THR A 45 -12.55 -17.47 15.16
C THR A 45 -11.72 -17.00 16.35
N SER A 46 -10.91 -17.91 16.91
CA SER A 46 -9.88 -17.57 17.89
C SER A 46 -8.54 -17.18 17.25
N ALA A 47 -8.47 -17.28 15.92
CA ALA A 47 -7.28 -16.88 15.19
C ALA A 47 -7.04 -15.37 15.27
N SER A 48 -5.79 -15.00 15.24
CA SER A 48 -5.35 -13.60 15.19
C SER A 48 -4.00 -13.48 14.52
N GLY A 49 -3.66 -12.27 14.12
CA GLY A 49 -2.36 -12.00 13.53
C GLY A 49 -2.03 -10.51 13.54
N THR A 50 -0.81 -10.23 13.15
CA THR A 50 -0.31 -8.85 12.93
C THR A 50 0.48 -8.79 11.65
N LEU A 51 0.49 -7.62 11.03
CA LEU A 51 1.30 -7.31 9.88
C LEU A 51 1.98 -5.95 10.10
N SER A 52 3.27 -5.90 9.79
CA SER A 52 4.04 -4.66 9.65
C SER A 52 4.62 -4.59 8.25
N ALA A 53 4.59 -3.43 7.64
CA ALA A 53 5.11 -3.26 6.29
C ALA A 53 5.83 -1.92 6.13
N THR A 54 6.78 -1.87 5.20
CA THR A 54 7.45 -0.65 4.77
C THR A 54 7.37 -0.52 3.27
N TYR A 55 7.12 0.69 2.79
CA TYR A 55 7.11 1.03 1.38
C TYR A 55 8.14 2.11 1.08
N ASP A 56 9.09 1.80 0.22
CA ASP A 56 10.10 2.74 -0.28
C ASP A 56 9.58 3.39 -1.57
N THR A 57 9.44 4.73 -1.55
CA THR A 57 8.84 5.48 -2.65
C THR A 57 9.72 5.57 -3.90
N ALA A 58 11.04 5.41 -3.75
CA ALA A 58 11.97 5.47 -4.87
C ALA A 58 12.04 4.14 -5.62
N SER A 59 12.23 3.03 -4.90
CA SER A 59 12.27 1.67 -5.48
C SER A 59 10.88 1.09 -5.73
N LYS A 60 9.83 1.70 -5.19
CA LYS A 60 8.43 1.20 -5.20
C LYS A 60 8.28 -0.17 -4.53
N LYS A 61 9.23 -0.54 -3.67
CA LYS A 61 9.23 -1.82 -2.98
C LYS A 61 8.41 -1.74 -1.69
N LEU A 62 7.41 -2.61 -1.60
CA LEU A 62 6.71 -2.97 -0.37
C LEU A 62 7.38 -4.21 0.21
N ALA A 63 7.79 -4.16 1.48
CA ALA A 63 8.26 -5.32 2.24
C ALA A 63 7.39 -5.47 3.48
N TRP A 64 7.05 -6.70 3.85
CA TRP A 64 6.21 -6.98 5.02
C TRP A 64 6.73 -8.13 5.84
N THR A 65 6.40 -8.09 7.12
CA THR A 65 6.56 -9.18 8.08
C THR A 65 5.28 -9.29 8.90
N GLY A 66 5.02 -10.46 9.44
CA GLY A 66 3.84 -10.64 10.27
C GLY A 66 3.87 -11.95 11.05
N THR A 67 2.84 -12.13 11.88
CA THR A 67 2.60 -13.37 12.61
C THR A 67 1.12 -13.73 12.52
N ILE A 68 0.84 -15.02 12.43
CA ILE A 68 -0.52 -15.59 12.43
C ILE A 68 -0.54 -16.75 13.41
N SER A 69 -1.58 -16.84 14.24
CA SER A 69 -1.78 -17.93 15.18
C SER A 69 -3.24 -18.34 15.27
N GLY A 70 -3.47 -19.59 15.67
CA GLY A 70 -4.79 -20.11 16.01
C GLY A 70 -5.73 -20.34 14.82
N LEU A 71 -5.23 -20.43 13.59
CA LEU A 71 -6.06 -20.71 12.41
C LEU A 71 -6.89 -21.99 12.62
N SER A 72 -8.15 -21.95 12.15
CA SER A 72 -9.11 -23.06 12.29
C SER A 72 -8.92 -24.16 11.26
N GLY A 73 -7.99 -24.01 10.33
CA GLY A 73 -7.64 -24.98 9.30
C GLY A 73 -6.33 -24.64 8.60
N PRO A 74 -5.88 -25.47 7.66
CA PRO A 74 -4.68 -25.17 6.87
C PRO A 74 -4.80 -23.84 6.14
N LEU A 75 -3.73 -23.05 6.17
CA LEU A 75 -3.64 -21.82 5.40
C LEU A 75 -3.71 -22.16 3.90
N ALA A 76 -4.62 -21.50 3.18
CA ALA A 76 -4.82 -21.71 1.75
C ALA A 76 -4.14 -20.63 0.92
N ALA A 77 -4.27 -19.35 1.32
CA ALA A 77 -3.69 -18.19 0.64
C ALA A 77 -3.71 -16.95 1.53
N ALA A 78 -2.91 -15.96 1.15
CA ALA A 78 -3.00 -14.63 1.72
C ALA A 78 -2.74 -13.57 0.64
N HIS A 79 -3.40 -12.43 0.75
CA HIS A 79 -3.31 -11.35 -0.23
C HIS A 79 -3.54 -9.98 0.42
N PHE A 80 -2.99 -8.96 -0.22
CA PHE A 80 -3.50 -7.60 -0.06
C PHE A 80 -4.62 -7.39 -1.07
N HIS A 81 -5.73 -6.82 -0.62
CA HIS A 81 -6.89 -6.47 -1.42
C HIS A 81 -7.10 -4.96 -1.43
N GLY A 82 -7.71 -4.43 -2.46
CA GLY A 82 -8.02 -3.00 -2.56
C GLY A 82 -8.35 -2.56 -4.00
N PRO A 83 -8.74 -1.29 -4.17
CA PRO A 83 -9.05 -0.32 -3.10
C PRO A 83 -10.37 -0.62 -2.39
N ALA A 84 -10.37 -0.56 -1.06
CA ALA A 84 -11.56 -0.72 -0.21
C ALA A 84 -11.37 -0.04 1.14
N GLU A 85 -12.41 0.62 1.61
CA GLU A 85 -12.50 1.12 2.97
C GLU A 85 -12.81 -0.02 3.96
N PRO A 86 -12.61 0.17 5.28
CA PRO A 86 -13.08 -0.79 6.28
C PRO A 86 -14.56 -1.16 6.08
N GLY A 87 -14.87 -2.46 6.13
CA GLY A 87 -16.23 -2.96 5.90
C GLY A 87 -16.63 -3.14 4.43
N GLN A 88 -15.78 -2.76 3.50
CA GLN A 88 -15.96 -2.99 2.06
C GLN A 88 -15.05 -4.14 1.58
N THR A 89 -15.41 -4.75 0.46
CA THR A 89 -14.62 -5.81 -0.18
C THR A 89 -14.09 -5.35 -1.54
N ALA A 90 -12.91 -5.87 -1.90
CA ALA A 90 -12.28 -5.66 -3.20
C ALA A 90 -11.55 -6.91 -3.67
N GLY A 91 -11.18 -6.96 -4.93
CA GLY A 91 -10.35 -8.02 -5.50
C GLY A 91 -8.90 -8.00 -4.98
N VAL A 92 -8.15 -9.03 -5.33
CA VAL A 92 -6.72 -9.13 -5.03
C VAL A 92 -5.97 -7.98 -5.71
N LEU A 93 -5.23 -7.22 -4.91
CA LEU A 93 -4.41 -6.10 -5.37
C LEU A 93 -2.92 -6.50 -5.46
N ILE A 94 -2.41 -7.20 -4.42
CA ILE A 94 -1.02 -7.67 -4.34
C ILE A 94 -1.05 -9.10 -3.79
N PRO A 95 -0.57 -10.10 -4.54
CA PRO A 95 -0.38 -11.45 -4.01
C PRO A 95 0.67 -11.46 -2.89
N ALA A 96 0.45 -12.28 -1.87
CA ALA A 96 1.38 -12.49 -0.77
C ALA A 96 1.77 -13.98 -0.68
N PRO A 97 2.57 -14.48 -1.63
CA PRO A 97 3.02 -15.87 -1.59
C PRO A 97 3.97 -16.09 -0.40
N GLY A 98 4.03 -17.33 0.09
CA GLY A 98 4.94 -17.69 1.18
C GLY A 98 4.45 -17.33 2.58
N VAL A 99 3.24 -16.80 2.72
CA VAL A 99 2.62 -16.62 4.05
C VAL A 99 2.37 -17.99 4.66
N SER A 100 2.71 -18.14 5.92
CA SER A 100 2.54 -19.37 6.69
C SER A 100 1.97 -19.06 8.07
N SER A 101 1.43 -20.06 8.74
CA SER A 101 1.10 -19.98 10.16
C SER A 101 2.39 -19.79 10.97
N GLY A 102 2.37 -18.91 11.96
CA GLY A 102 3.54 -18.42 12.67
C GLY A 102 4.08 -17.14 12.03
N ALA A 103 5.40 -16.99 12.04
CA ALA A 103 6.06 -15.82 11.43
C ALA A 103 6.14 -15.97 9.91
N PHE A 104 5.90 -14.90 9.20
CA PHE A 104 6.01 -14.83 7.74
C PHE A 104 6.60 -13.49 7.29
N GLU A 105 7.13 -13.48 6.08
CA GLU A 105 7.65 -12.28 5.43
C GLU A 105 7.44 -12.34 3.91
N GLY A 106 7.53 -11.18 3.28
CA GLY A 106 7.44 -11.08 1.82
C GLY A 106 7.74 -9.69 1.32
N ALA A 107 7.80 -9.56 0.01
CA ALA A 107 8.00 -8.28 -0.66
C ALA A 107 7.41 -8.30 -2.07
N ALA A 108 7.06 -7.11 -2.57
CA ALA A 108 6.62 -6.89 -3.94
C ALA A 108 7.04 -5.49 -4.40
N VAL A 109 7.25 -5.33 -5.70
CA VAL A 109 7.38 -4.01 -6.33
C VAL A 109 5.99 -3.58 -6.79
N LEU A 110 5.54 -2.42 -6.34
CA LEU A 110 4.18 -1.94 -6.61
C LEU A 110 4.11 -1.11 -7.89
N HIS A 111 3.00 -1.27 -8.61
CA HIS A 111 2.58 -0.31 -9.62
C HIS A 111 1.89 0.90 -8.96
N ASP A 112 1.82 2.02 -9.67
CA ASP A 112 1.29 3.27 -9.10
C ASP A 112 -0.13 3.14 -8.51
N PRO A 113 -1.11 2.45 -9.13
CA PRO A 113 -2.43 2.26 -8.52
C PRO A 113 -2.39 1.47 -7.20
N GLN A 114 -1.51 0.47 -7.09
CA GLN A 114 -1.33 -0.31 -5.86
C GLN A 114 -0.74 0.55 -4.74
N ALA A 115 0.29 1.33 -5.06
CA ALA A 115 0.90 2.26 -4.11
C ALA A 115 -0.08 3.33 -3.64
N GLN A 116 -0.89 3.89 -4.55
CA GLN A 116 -1.92 4.88 -4.21
C GLN A 116 -2.95 4.31 -3.24
N ALA A 117 -3.47 3.11 -3.48
CA ALA A 117 -4.42 2.45 -2.58
C ALA A 117 -3.82 2.19 -1.19
N LEU A 118 -2.55 1.74 -1.14
CA LEU A 118 -1.83 1.51 0.11
C LEU A 118 -1.66 2.82 0.91
N ILE A 119 -1.16 3.87 0.28
CA ILE A 119 -0.91 5.17 0.92
C ILE A 119 -2.20 5.82 1.40
N ALA A 120 -3.29 5.63 0.66
CA ALA A 120 -4.62 6.14 1.02
C ALA A 120 -5.30 5.35 2.15
N GLY A 121 -4.71 4.25 2.64
CA GLY A 121 -5.33 3.38 3.65
C GLY A 121 -6.49 2.53 3.11
N GLN A 122 -6.59 2.38 1.80
CA GLN A 122 -7.63 1.63 1.10
C GLN A 122 -7.18 0.20 0.73
N THR A 123 -6.29 -0.36 1.52
CA THR A 123 -5.79 -1.72 1.33
C THR A 123 -6.05 -2.52 2.59
N TYR A 124 -6.48 -3.78 2.46
CA TYR A 124 -6.55 -4.69 3.59
C TYR A 124 -5.78 -5.98 3.30
N PHE A 125 -5.22 -6.58 4.34
CA PHE A 125 -4.59 -7.90 4.27
C PHE A 125 -5.59 -8.95 4.69
N ASN A 126 -5.66 -10.05 3.95
CA ASN A 126 -6.64 -11.11 4.16
C ASN A 126 -5.96 -12.48 4.12
N VAL A 127 -6.31 -13.33 5.08
CA VAL A 127 -5.79 -14.68 5.23
C VAL A 127 -6.93 -15.68 5.03
N HIS A 128 -6.76 -16.57 4.08
CA HIS A 128 -7.73 -17.61 3.72
C HIS A 128 -7.27 -18.96 4.27
N THR A 129 -8.21 -19.76 4.77
CA THR A 129 -7.98 -21.12 5.22
C THR A 129 -8.92 -22.08 4.51
N ALA A 130 -8.64 -23.39 4.63
CA ALA A 130 -9.54 -24.41 4.12
C ALA A 130 -10.92 -24.37 4.79
N ALA A 131 -10.98 -23.97 6.07
CA ALA A 131 -12.23 -23.80 6.80
C ALA A 131 -12.98 -22.51 6.41
N HIS A 132 -12.26 -21.47 5.99
CA HIS A 132 -12.79 -20.18 5.60
C HIS A 132 -12.17 -19.74 4.26
N PRO A 133 -12.62 -20.30 3.13
CA PRO A 133 -12.03 -20.03 1.81
C PRO A 133 -12.25 -18.60 1.33
N ASN A 134 -13.22 -17.89 1.88
CA ASN A 134 -13.47 -16.46 1.59
C ASN A 134 -12.69 -15.50 2.51
N GLY A 135 -11.96 -16.04 3.50
CA GLY A 135 -11.15 -15.31 4.47
C GLY A 135 -11.50 -15.68 5.89
N GLU A 136 -10.49 -15.89 6.72
CA GLU A 136 -10.61 -16.12 8.17
C GLU A 136 -10.16 -14.92 8.98
N LEU A 137 -9.09 -14.25 8.53
CA LEU A 137 -8.54 -13.04 9.16
C LEU A 137 -8.43 -11.92 8.15
N ARG A 138 -8.79 -10.73 8.59
CA ARG A 138 -8.64 -9.49 7.83
C ARG A 138 -8.16 -8.36 8.71
N GLY A 139 -7.34 -7.47 8.16
CA GLY A 139 -6.96 -6.21 8.79
C GLY A 139 -6.74 -5.11 7.78
N GLN A 140 -7.28 -3.92 8.03
CA GLN A 140 -7.01 -2.74 7.23
C GLN A 140 -5.55 -2.33 7.43
N VAL A 141 -4.84 -2.11 6.32
CA VAL A 141 -3.44 -1.68 6.34
C VAL A 141 -3.40 -0.16 6.44
N VAL A 142 -2.94 0.34 7.58
CA VAL A 142 -2.93 1.77 7.87
C VAL A 142 -1.51 2.25 8.15
N LYS A 143 -1.23 3.52 7.97
CA LYS A 143 0.07 4.10 8.31
C LYS A 143 0.36 3.87 9.79
N ALA A 144 1.56 3.41 10.09
CA ALA A 144 2.10 3.40 11.44
C ALA A 144 2.62 4.79 11.79
N GLU A 145 2.30 5.25 13.01
CA GLU A 145 2.82 6.52 13.56
C GLU A 145 4.28 6.35 13.96
#